data_4e2dcaa3eeb024373284d673362b9478
#
_entry.id   4e2dcaa3eeb024373284d673362b9478
#
_cell.length_a   1.000
_cell.length_b   1.000
_cell.length_c   1.000
_cell.angle_alpha   90.00
_cell.angle_beta   90.00
_cell.angle_gamma   90.00
#
_symmetry.space_group_name_H-M   'P 1'
#
loop_
_entity.id
_entity.type
_entity.pdbx_description
1 polymer ?
#
loop_
_entity_poly.entity_id
_entity_poly.type
_entity_poly.pdbx_seq_one_letter_code
_entity_poly.pdbx_strand_id
1 'polypeptide(L)'
;MNQPQQQTPPEPWTERTRLLFGDDRVSELAQCHVLIVGLGGVGGFAAELIARAGIGRMTIVDADIVQPSNINRQLVATTETIGEAKASVLAARLRAINPHIQLEVIEAFLKDENMIELLDRHRYDYVIDAIDSLSPKVHLIAKSIERGLPIISSMGAGAKSDPTQIHQADLNKSYNCTLARALRKRLRKFGIHKGLPVVFSTELPDSDAVKEIEGEQCKRSTAGTVSYMPALFGCHLAAYVIQHIQHHPTTEPTSL
;
A
#
# COMPACT_ATOMS: atom_id res chain seq x y z
N MET A 1 -15.20 -29.42 27.29
CA MET A 1 -14.72 -30.12 26.08
C MET A 1 -14.80 -29.07 24.96
N ASN A 2 -13.66 -28.47 24.62
CA ASN A 2 -13.59 -27.51 23.49
C ASN A 2 -13.71 -28.34 22.21
N GLN A 3 -14.73 -28.09 21.42
CA GLN A 3 -14.80 -28.62 20.06
C GLN A 3 -13.60 -28.01 19.27
N PRO A 4 -12.82 -28.81 18.54
CA PRO A 4 -11.82 -28.31 17.66
C PRO A 4 -12.51 -27.43 16.62
N GLN A 5 -12.08 -26.15 16.51
CA GLN A 5 -12.51 -25.28 15.42
C GLN A 5 -12.20 -26.03 14.12
N GLN A 6 -13.24 -26.33 13.34
CA GLN A 6 -13.08 -26.90 12.00
C GLN A 6 -12.25 -25.91 11.18
N GLN A 7 -10.98 -26.20 11.01
CA GLN A 7 -10.13 -25.45 10.09
C GLN A 7 -10.71 -25.67 8.69
N THR A 8 -11.18 -24.61 8.08
CA THR A 8 -11.56 -24.62 6.68
C THR A 8 -10.38 -25.18 5.86
N PRO A 9 -10.59 -26.17 4.98
CA PRO A 9 -9.50 -26.72 4.19
C PRO A 9 -8.81 -25.57 3.42
N PRO A 10 -7.48 -25.59 3.34
CA PRO A 10 -6.73 -24.52 2.71
C PRO A 10 -7.10 -24.41 1.23
N GLU A 11 -7.26 -23.19 0.77
CA GLU A 11 -7.61 -22.87 -0.62
C GLU A 11 -6.57 -23.44 -1.61
N PRO A 12 -6.97 -24.18 -2.65
CA PRO A 12 -6.02 -24.81 -3.59
C PRO A 12 -5.05 -23.83 -4.25
N TRP A 13 -5.48 -22.61 -4.52
CA TRP A 13 -4.64 -21.58 -5.15
C TRP A 13 -3.50 -21.08 -4.25
N THR A 14 -3.52 -21.34 -2.94
CA THR A 14 -2.44 -20.99 -2.00
C THR A 14 -1.36 -22.07 -1.91
N GLU A 15 -1.50 -23.21 -2.60
CA GLU A 15 -0.61 -24.36 -2.48
C GLU A 15 0.88 -23.98 -2.63
N ARG A 16 1.23 -23.23 -3.66
CA ARG A 16 2.63 -22.81 -3.89
C ARG A 16 3.14 -21.87 -2.82
N THR A 17 2.29 -21.00 -2.28
CA THR A 17 2.64 -20.13 -1.17
C THR A 17 2.89 -20.94 0.09
N ARG A 18 2.08 -21.97 0.35
CA ARG A 18 2.25 -22.90 1.47
C ARG A 18 3.53 -23.74 1.36
N LEU A 19 3.87 -24.19 0.17
CA LEU A 19 5.14 -24.90 -0.06
C LEU A 19 6.36 -24.04 0.26
N LEU A 20 6.27 -22.73 0.05
CA LEU A 20 7.37 -21.79 0.29
C LEU A 20 7.44 -21.31 1.74
N PHE A 21 6.31 -20.95 2.34
CA PHE A 21 6.25 -20.31 3.66
C PHE A 21 5.74 -21.21 4.79
N GLY A 22 5.19 -22.39 4.47
CA GLY A 22 4.53 -23.29 5.40
C GLY A 22 3.04 -22.96 5.61
N ASP A 23 2.30 -23.95 6.10
CA ASP A 23 0.85 -23.85 6.35
C ASP A 23 0.54 -22.85 7.46
N ASP A 24 1.33 -22.82 8.52
CA ASP A 24 1.16 -21.90 9.66
C ASP A 24 1.23 -20.45 9.21
N ARG A 25 2.20 -20.11 8.35
CA ARG A 25 2.37 -18.74 7.84
C ARG A 25 1.20 -18.30 6.98
N VAL A 26 0.71 -19.16 6.09
CA VAL A 26 -0.46 -18.85 5.25
C VAL A 26 -1.73 -18.72 6.09
N SER A 27 -1.87 -19.54 7.12
CA SER A 27 -2.98 -19.44 8.08
C SER A 27 -2.92 -18.13 8.89
N GLU A 28 -1.73 -17.68 9.28
CA GLU A 28 -1.53 -16.37 9.91
C GLU A 28 -1.89 -15.23 8.97
N LEU A 29 -1.42 -15.26 7.71
CA LEU A 29 -1.76 -14.26 6.69
C LEU A 29 -3.29 -14.16 6.49
N ALA A 30 -3.99 -15.27 6.51
CA ALA A 30 -5.45 -15.31 6.39
C ALA A 30 -6.19 -14.64 7.56
N GLN A 31 -5.52 -14.37 8.68
CA GLN A 31 -6.08 -13.66 9.82
C GLN A 31 -5.72 -12.17 9.83
N CYS A 32 -4.69 -11.77 9.07
CA CYS A 32 -4.19 -10.40 9.03
C CYS A 32 -5.12 -9.44 8.30
N HIS A 33 -5.09 -8.17 8.75
CA HIS A 33 -5.79 -7.05 8.14
C HIS A 33 -4.80 -5.98 7.65
N VAL A 34 -4.77 -5.72 6.35
CA VAL A 34 -3.90 -4.71 5.74
C VAL A 34 -4.70 -3.52 5.25
N LEU A 35 -4.26 -2.31 5.64
CA LEU A 35 -4.76 -1.05 5.09
C LEU A 35 -3.84 -0.59 3.95
N ILE A 36 -4.40 -0.27 2.80
CA ILE A 36 -3.68 0.25 1.63
C ILE A 36 -4.28 1.58 1.20
N VAL A 37 -3.48 2.64 1.22
CA VAL A 37 -3.92 3.99 0.85
C VAL A 37 -3.18 4.45 -0.41
N GLY A 38 -3.96 4.77 -1.44
CA GLY A 38 -3.50 5.07 -2.80
C GLY A 38 -3.43 3.81 -3.67
N LEU A 39 -4.27 3.74 -4.72
CA LEU A 39 -4.43 2.56 -5.57
C LEU A 39 -3.98 2.82 -7.02
N GLY A 40 -3.05 3.74 -7.19
CA GLY A 40 -2.41 4.01 -8.48
C GLY A 40 -1.46 2.89 -8.93
N GLY A 41 -0.43 3.27 -9.69
CA GLY A 41 0.53 2.32 -10.26
C GLY A 41 1.36 1.52 -9.23
N VAL A 42 1.45 1.98 -7.99
CA VAL A 42 2.15 1.30 -6.89
C VAL A 42 1.17 0.49 -6.05
N GLY A 43 0.18 1.15 -5.46
CA GLY A 43 -0.72 0.52 -4.48
C GLY A 43 -1.64 -0.53 -5.08
N GLY A 44 -2.07 -0.38 -6.34
CA GLY A 44 -2.85 -1.39 -7.05
C GLY A 44 -2.11 -2.72 -7.18
N PHE A 45 -0.82 -2.69 -7.55
CA PHE A 45 0.02 -3.90 -7.60
C PHE A 45 0.29 -4.47 -6.21
N ALA A 46 0.56 -3.61 -5.22
CA ALA A 46 0.75 -4.07 -3.84
C ALA A 46 -0.50 -4.81 -3.32
N ALA A 47 -1.69 -4.25 -3.52
CA ALA A 47 -2.95 -4.86 -3.11
C ALA A 47 -3.19 -6.22 -3.77
N GLU A 48 -2.97 -6.31 -5.08
CA GLU A 48 -3.13 -7.60 -5.79
C GLU A 48 -2.20 -8.67 -5.24
N LEU A 49 -0.92 -8.37 -5.08
CA LEU A 49 0.07 -9.34 -4.62
C LEU A 49 -0.19 -9.80 -3.18
N ILE A 50 -0.66 -8.90 -2.32
CA ILE A 50 -1.05 -9.22 -0.95
C ILE A 50 -2.30 -10.12 -0.94
N ALA A 51 -3.30 -9.83 -1.77
CA ALA A 51 -4.47 -10.70 -1.91
C ALA A 51 -4.08 -12.10 -2.41
N ARG A 52 -3.14 -12.19 -3.38
CA ARG A 52 -2.58 -13.45 -3.89
C ARG A 52 -1.75 -14.23 -2.86
N ALA A 53 -1.22 -13.55 -1.86
CA ALA A 53 -0.52 -14.22 -0.75
C ALA A 53 -1.48 -14.82 0.29
N GLY A 54 -2.78 -14.56 0.20
CA GLY A 54 -3.79 -15.14 1.09
C GLY A 54 -4.18 -14.26 2.28
N ILE A 55 -3.92 -12.95 2.23
CA ILE A 55 -4.42 -12.02 3.27
C ILE A 55 -5.94 -12.13 3.39
N GLY A 56 -6.43 -12.28 4.62
CA GLY A 56 -7.87 -12.48 4.87
C GLY A 56 -8.68 -11.20 4.92
N ARG A 57 -8.10 -10.07 5.32
CA ARG A 57 -8.80 -8.78 5.40
C ARG A 57 -7.98 -7.67 4.76
N MET A 58 -8.66 -6.80 4.02
CA MET A 58 -8.01 -5.64 3.42
C MET A 58 -8.97 -4.45 3.40
N THR A 59 -8.47 -3.27 3.77
CA THR A 59 -9.15 -1.99 3.52
C THR A 59 -8.36 -1.25 2.45
N ILE A 60 -9.02 -0.88 1.35
CA ILE A 60 -8.41 -0.16 0.23
C ILE A 60 -9.05 1.22 0.10
N VAL A 61 -8.21 2.24 -0.10
CA VAL A 61 -8.65 3.64 -0.11
C VAL A 61 -8.05 4.38 -1.31
N ASP A 62 -8.90 4.95 -2.15
CA ASP A 62 -8.52 5.88 -3.21
C ASP A 62 -9.74 6.75 -3.58
N ALA A 63 -9.51 8.04 -3.86
CA ALA A 63 -10.58 8.97 -4.24
C ALA A 63 -10.73 9.14 -5.76
N ASP A 64 -9.77 8.62 -6.52
CA ASP A 64 -9.68 8.92 -7.95
C ASP A 64 -10.53 7.97 -8.79
N ILE A 65 -10.89 8.47 -9.97
CA ILE A 65 -11.40 7.67 -11.07
C ILE A 65 -10.26 7.29 -12.05
N VAL A 66 -10.47 6.25 -12.81
CA VAL A 66 -9.55 5.82 -13.87
C VAL A 66 -9.53 6.86 -15.00
N GLN A 67 -8.34 7.33 -15.35
CA GLN A 67 -8.11 8.26 -16.44
C GLN A 67 -7.36 7.57 -17.60
N PRO A 68 -7.53 8.02 -18.86
CA PRO A 68 -6.78 7.46 -20.01
C PRO A 68 -5.26 7.48 -19.80
N SER A 69 -4.74 8.54 -19.15
CA SER A 69 -3.31 8.68 -18.83
C SER A 69 -2.79 7.69 -17.78
N ASN A 70 -3.66 6.90 -17.16
CA ASN A 70 -3.30 5.89 -16.18
C ASN A 70 -2.98 4.53 -16.82
N ILE A 71 -3.46 4.28 -18.04
CA ILE A 71 -3.39 2.97 -18.73
C ILE A 71 -1.96 2.47 -18.86
N ASN A 72 -1.00 3.36 -19.02
CA ASN A 72 0.40 2.96 -19.21
C ASN A 72 1.03 2.30 -17.98
N ARG A 73 0.44 2.40 -16.75
CA ARG A 73 1.10 1.94 -15.53
C ARG A 73 0.20 1.49 -14.38
N GLN A 74 -1.10 1.74 -14.44
CA GLN A 74 -2.02 1.39 -13.36
C GLN A 74 -2.79 0.12 -13.69
N LEU A 75 -2.73 -0.86 -12.80
CA LEU A 75 -3.36 -2.18 -12.96
C LEU A 75 -4.87 -2.11 -13.26
N VAL A 76 -5.55 -1.14 -12.64
CA VAL A 76 -6.99 -0.93 -12.77
C VAL A 76 -7.40 -0.22 -14.06
N ALA A 77 -6.43 0.36 -14.77
CA ALA A 77 -6.70 1.22 -15.91
C ALA A 77 -6.63 0.44 -17.24
N THR A 78 -7.77 0.22 -17.83
CA THR A 78 -7.97 -0.31 -19.18
C THR A 78 -8.87 0.63 -19.97
N THR A 79 -9.03 0.40 -21.27
CA THR A 79 -9.98 1.17 -22.10
C THR A 79 -11.44 0.99 -21.64
N GLU A 80 -11.74 -0.12 -20.97
CA GLU A 80 -13.09 -0.46 -20.50
C GLU A 80 -13.41 0.19 -19.14
N THR A 81 -12.40 0.49 -18.33
CA THR A 81 -12.59 0.99 -16.96
C THR A 81 -12.45 2.52 -16.83
N ILE A 82 -12.21 3.23 -17.95
CA ILE A 82 -12.12 4.71 -17.93
C ILE A 82 -13.40 5.32 -17.34
N GLY A 83 -13.22 6.21 -16.35
CA GLY A 83 -14.32 6.88 -15.65
C GLY A 83 -14.84 6.14 -14.43
N GLU A 84 -14.47 4.88 -14.20
CA GLU A 84 -14.84 4.14 -13.00
C GLU A 84 -13.93 4.50 -11.80
N ALA A 85 -14.45 4.36 -10.58
CA ALA A 85 -13.68 4.55 -9.36
C ALA A 85 -12.58 3.50 -9.26
N LYS A 86 -11.32 3.92 -9.05
CA LYS A 86 -10.16 3.01 -8.95
C LYS A 86 -10.35 1.95 -7.87
N ALA A 87 -10.87 2.36 -6.72
CA ALA A 87 -11.11 1.47 -5.59
C ALA A 87 -12.13 0.37 -5.94
N SER A 88 -13.21 0.71 -6.60
CA SER A 88 -14.25 -0.23 -7.04
C SER A 88 -13.75 -1.21 -8.09
N VAL A 89 -13.00 -0.74 -9.11
CA VAL A 89 -12.39 -1.62 -10.12
C VAL A 89 -11.41 -2.60 -9.49
N LEU A 90 -10.55 -2.11 -8.60
CA LEU A 90 -9.59 -2.97 -7.88
C LEU A 90 -10.32 -3.99 -6.99
N ALA A 91 -11.38 -3.57 -6.30
CA ALA A 91 -12.15 -4.46 -5.43
C ALA A 91 -12.75 -5.65 -6.17
N ALA A 92 -13.31 -5.44 -7.36
CA ALA A 92 -13.82 -6.51 -8.21
C ALA A 92 -12.71 -7.52 -8.55
N ARG A 93 -11.53 -7.02 -8.91
CA ARG A 93 -10.37 -7.83 -9.24
C ARG A 93 -9.84 -8.61 -8.02
N LEU A 94 -9.74 -7.99 -6.85
CA LEU A 94 -9.28 -8.66 -5.62
C LEU A 94 -10.23 -9.79 -5.19
N ARG A 95 -11.55 -9.58 -5.29
CA ARG A 95 -12.55 -10.63 -5.02
C ARG A 95 -12.48 -11.78 -6.02
N ALA A 96 -12.14 -11.51 -7.28
CA ALA A 96 -11.93 -12.56 -8.27
C ALA A 96 -10.66 -13.39 -8.01
N ILE A 97 -9.66 -12.83 -7.32
CA ILE A 97 -8.42 -13.52 -6.92
C ILE A 97 -8.63 -14.31 -5.63
N ASN A 98 -9.18 -13.67 -4.61
CA ASN A 98 -9.47 -14.26 -3.31
C ASN A 98 -10.96 -14.07 -2.98
N PRO A 99 -11.82 -15.05 -3.29
CA PRO A 99 -13.28 -14.93 -3.07
C PRO A 99 -13.69 -14.76 -1.61
N HIS A 100 -12.82 -15.16 -0.67
CA HIS A 100 -13.08 -15.11 0.77
C HIS A 100 -12.49 -13.86 1.45
N ILE A 101 -11.83 -12.99 0.70
CA ILE A 101 -11.25 -11.77 1.27
C ILE A 101 -12.34 -10.86 1.85
N GLN A 102 -12.19 -10.47 3.10
CA GLN A 102 -13.02 -9.43 3.71
C GLN A 102 -12.49 -8.07 3.28
N LEU A 103 -13.14 -7.49 2.28
CA LEU A 103 -12.68 -6.27 1.62
C LEU A 103 -13.59 -5.08 1.93
N GLU A 104 -13.02 -4.08 2.60
CA GLU A 104 -13.62 -2.75 2.75
C GLU A 104 -13.08 -1.82 1.66
N VAL A 105 -13.98 -1.12 0.98
CA VAL A 105 -13.67 -0.22 -0.15
C VAL A 105 -14.07 1.19 0.22
N ILE A 106 -13.12 2.12 0.19
CA ILE A 106 -13.34 3.51 0.58
C ILE A 106 -12.94 4.43 -0.58
N GLU A 107 -13.93 5.07 -1.17
CA GLU A 107 -13.79 6.06 -2.25
C GLU A 107 -13.75 7.46 -1.64
N ALA A 108 -12.64 7.80 -0.98
CA ALA A 108 -12.51 9.08 -0.31
C ALA A 108 -11.08 9.62 -0.36
N PHE A 109 -10.98 10.94 -0.43
CA PHE A 109 -9.72 11.64 -0.24
C PHE A 109 -9.46 11.79 1.27
N LEU A 110 -8.32 11.26 1.72
CA LEU A 110 -7.95 11.28 3.13
C LEU A 110 -7.30 12.60 3.51
N LYS A 111 -7.90 13.26 4.49
CA LYS A 111 -7.34 14.44 5.18
C LYS A 111 -7.80 14.44 6.63
N ASP A 112 -6.96 15.00 7.50
CA ASP A 112 -7.27 15.37 8.87
C ASP A 112 -8.17 14.34 9.62
N GLU A 113 -9.42 14.70 9.89
CA GLU A 113 -10.33 13.90 10.72
C GLU A 113 -10.68 12.55 10.10
N ASN A 114 -11.00 12.49 8.81
CA ASN A 114 -11.39 11.22 8.19
C ASN A 114 -10.22 10.21 8.08
N MET A 115 -8.98 10.70 8.09
CA MET A 115 -7.79 9.84 8.19
C MET A 115 -7.67 9.25 9.60
N ILE A 116 -7.97 10.04 10.63
CA ILE A 116 -7.99 9.57 12.02
C ILE A 116 -9.08 8.52 12.20
N GLU A 117 -10.30 8.80 11.74
CA GLU A 117 -11.42 7.86 11.77
C GLU A 117 -11.09 6.55 11.05
N LEU A 118 -10.42 6.62 9.90
CA LEU A 118 -9.97 5.42 9.17
C LEU A 118 -9.01 4.58 10.00
N LEU A 119 -7.99 5.21 10.59
CA LEU A 119 -6.98 4.50 11.37
C LEU A 119 -7.53 3.91 12.68
N ASP A 120 -8.59 4.50 13.22
CA ASP A 120 -9.26 4.05 14.45
C ASP A 120 -10.42 3.07 14.18
N ARG A 121 -10.84 2.90 12.92
CA ARG A 121 -12.00 2.07 12.52
C ARG A 121 -11.77 0.58 12.77
N HIS A 122 -10.55 0.12 12.51
CA HIS A 122 -10.15 -1.27 12.69
C HIS A 122 -8.77 -1.36 13.30
N ARG A 123 -8.47 -2.51 13.89
CA ARG A 123 -7.10 -2.86 14.20
C ARG A 123 -6.45 -3.39 12.92
N TYR A 124 -5.57 -2.60 12.34
CA TYR A 124 -4.76 -3.02 11.19
C TYR A 124 -3.46 -3.67 11.65
N ASP A 125 -3.10 -4.80 11.06
CA ASP A 125 -1.83 -5.46 11.32
C ASP A 125 -0.69 -4.82 10.51
N TYR A 126 -1.02 -4.17 9.39
CA TYR A 126 -0.07 -3.40 8.59
C TYR A 126 -0.73 -2.28 7.78
N VAL A 127 0.00 -1.18 7.58
CA VAL A 127 -0.41 -0.06 6.73
C VAL A 127 0.55 0.08 5.55
N ILE A 128 0.04 0.20 4.33
CA ILE A 128 0.79 0.54 3.13
C ILE A 128 0.40 1.93 2.67
N ASP A 129 1.39 2.81 2.66
CA ASP A 129 1.26 4.15 2.11
C ASP A 129 1.80 4.20 0.68
N ALA A 130 0.91 4.29 -0.29
CA ALA A 130 1.20 4.48 -1.70
C ALA A 130 0.69 5.84 -2.24
N ILE A 131 0.48 6.81 -1.35
CA ILE A 131 0.06 8.17 -1.69
C ILE A 131 1.21 8.90 -2.39
N ASP A 132 0.93 9.61 -3.49
CA ASP A 132 1.92 10.39 -4.24
C ASP A 132 2.00 11.87 -3.82
N SER A 133 1.04 12.34 -3.03
CA SER A 133 0.98 13.72 -2.52
C SER A 133 1.52 13.86 -1.10
N LEU A 134 2.30 14.93 -0.86
CA LEU A 134 3.12 15.03 0.35
C LEU A 134 2.31 15.21 1.64
N SER A 135 1.28 16.07 1.65
CA SER A 135 0.57 16.40 2.89
C SER A 135 -0.20 15.22 3.47
N PRO A 136 -1.09 14.52 2.72
CA PRO A 136 -1.80 13.36 3.25
C PRO A 136 -0.84 12.21 3.59
N LYS A 137 0.25 12.01 2.81
CA LYS A 137 1.29 11.04 3.11
C LYS A 137 1.96 11.28 4.47
N VAL A 138 2.34 12.53 4.77
CA VAL A 138 2.92 12.90 6.07
C VAL A 138 1.96 12.59 7.22
N HIS A 139 0.68 12.93 7.06
CA HIS A 139 -0.33 12.72 8.09
C HIS A 139 -0.61 11.22 8.30
N LEU A 140 -0.78 10.45 7.23
CA LEU A 140 -0.96 9.00 7.33
C LEU A 140 0.19 8.35 8.11
N ILE A 141 1.43 8.65 7.73
CA ILE A 141 2.62 8.08 8.37
C ILE A 141 2.71 8.51 9.84
N ALA A 142 2.58 9.81 10.14
CA ALA A 142 2.68 10.31 11.49
C ALA A 142 1.60 9.72 12.41
N LYS A 143 0.36 9.64 11.92
CA LYS A 143 -0.77 9.12 12.70
C LYS A 143 -0.75 7.59 12.84
N SER A 144 -0.19 6.86 11.89
CA SER A 144 0.06 5.42 12.02
C SER A 144 1.12 5.14 13.08
N ILE A 145 2.25 5.85 13.04
CA ILE A 145 3.34 5.69 14.02
C ILE A 145 2.87 6.09 15.43
N GLU A 146 2.09 7.17 15.58
CA GLU A 146 1.50 7.60 16.86
C GLU A 146 0.62 6.49 17.49
N ARG A 147 -0.02 5.65 16.67
CA ARG A 147 -0.86 4.52 17.09
C ARG A 147 -0.09 3.20 17.22
N GLY A 148 1.21 3.20 16.98
CA GLY A 148 2.02 1.97 16.97
C GLY A 148 1.69 1.02 15.82
N LEU A 149 1.01 1.50 14.77
CA LEU A 149 0.68 0.70 13.60
C LEU A 149 1.93 0.52 12.73
N PRO A 150 2.31 -0.73 12.38
CA PRO A 150 3.38 -0.98 11.43
C PRO A 150 3.01 -0.36 10.06
N ILE A 151 3.94 0.39 9.48
CA ILE A 151 3.71 1.06 8.20
C ILE A 151 4.95 0.99 7.30
N ILE A 152 4.72 0.80 6.00
CA ILE A 152 5.73 0.98 4.95
C ILE A 152 5.23 2.00 3.93
N SER A 153 6.13 2.79 3.36
CA SER A 153 5.77 3.86 2.45
C SER A 153 6.53 3.77 1.13
N SER A 154 5.82 4.00 0.01
CA SER A 154 6.45 4.15 -1.30
C SER A 154 6.99 5.56 -1.48
N MET A 155 8.21 5.67 -1.97
CA MET A 155 8.76 6.93 -2.47
C MET A 155 8.41 7.14 -3.94
N GLY A 156 8.90 8.21 -4.55
CA GLY A 156 8.60 8.53 -5.95
C GLY A 156 9.20 7.51 -6.92
N ALA A 157 8.34 6.92 -7.75
CA ALA A 157 8.72 5.98 -8.81
C ALA A 157 8.83 6.66 -10.20
N GLY A 158 8.45 7.93 -10.33
CA GLY A 158 8.50 8.67 -11.59
C GLY A 158 9.90 9.21 -11.91
N ALA A 159 10.11 9.54 -13.19
CA ALA A 159 11.36 10.03 -13.78
C ALA A 159 12.53 9.04 -13.58
N LYS A 160 12.24 7.73 -13.60
CA LYS A 160 13.19 6.63 -13.39
C LYS A 160 12.81 5.44 -14.27
N SER A 161 13.81 4.68 -14.69
CA SER A 161 13.64 3.57 -15.62
C SER A 161 14.49 2.33 -15.27
N ASP A 162 15.46 2.43 -14.35
CA ASP A 162 16.31 1.30 -13.97
C ASP A 162 15.70 0.51 -12.81
N PRO A 163 15.15 -0.70 -13.09
CA PRO A 163 14.53 -1.54 -12.08
C PRO A 163 15.53 -2.12 -11.06
N THR A 164 16.82 -2.20 -11.42
CA THR A 164 17.87 -2.77 -10.57
C THR A 164 18.24 -1.84 -9.41
N GLN A 165 17.85 -0.58 -9.48
CA GLN A 165 18.13 0.44 -8.47
C GLN A 165 16.98 0.62 -7.44
N ILE A 166 16.01 -0.29 -7.40
CA ILE A 166 14.94 -0.25 -6.40
C ILE A 166 15.40 -0.95 -5.13
N HIS A 167 15.27 -0.25 -4.00
CA HIS A 167 15.72 -0.73 -2.70
C HIS A 167 14.65 -0.55 -1.62
N GLN A 168 14.77 -1.36 -0.57
CA GLN A 168 14.06 -1.20 0.69
C GLN A 168 15.06 -0.73 1.75
N ALA A 169 14.76 0.35 2.46
CA ALA A 169 15.58 0.85 3.56
C ALA A 169 14.75 1.74 4.50
N ASP A 170 15.34 2.16 5.60
CA ASP A 170 14.78 3.24 6.41
C ASP A 170 14.77 4.56 5.61
N LEU A 171 13.73 5.38 5.78
CA LEU A 171 13.59 6.66 5.09
C LEU A 171 14.83 7.55 5.24
N ASN A 172 15.50 7.53 6.39
CA ASN A 172 16.69 8.35 6.65
C ASN A 172 17.90 7.97 5.77
N LYS A 173 17.91 6.73 5.24
CA LYS A 173 18.95 6.20 4.35
C LYS A 173 18.62 6.40 2.86
N SER A 174 17.41 6.88 2.54
CA SER A 174 17.01 7.10 1.14
C SER A 174 17.68 8.35 0.55
N TYR A 175 17.99 8.33 -0.73
CA TYR A 175 18.58 9.45 -1.48
C TYR A 175 18.04 9.49 -2.92
N ASN A 176 18.41 10.48 -3.71
CA ASN A 176 17.97 10.67 -5.09
C ASN A 176 16.44 10.65 -5.28
N CYS A 177 15.69 11.14 -4.27
CA CYS A 177 14.24 11.26 -4.35
C CYS A 177 13.78 12.55 -3.67
N THR A 178 13.17 13.45 -4.44
CA THR A 178 12.66 14.74 -3.96
C THR A 178 11.53 14.57 -2.95
N LEU A 179 10.61 13.60 -3.20
CA LEU A 179 9.52 13.26 -2.28
C LEU A 179 10.07 12.77 -0.93
N ALA A 180 11.06 11.86 -0.93
CA ALA A 180 11.67 11.37 0.29
C ALA A 180 12.37 12.49 1.09
N ARG A 181 13.05 13.42 0.40
CA ARG A 181 13.66 14.59 1.03
C ARG A 181 12.63 15.48 1.73
N ALA A 182 11.54 15.78 1.03
CA ALA A 182 10.45 16.59 1.56
C ALA A 182 9.75 15.90 2.74
N LEU A 183 9.52 14.59 2.62
CA LEU A 183 8.92 13.75 3.65
C LEU A 183 9.76 13.76 4.93
N ARG A 184 11.08 13.48 4.84
CA ARG A 184 12.01 13.57 5.99
C ARG A 184 11.93 14.91 6.69
N LYS A 185 11.94 16.01 5.93
CA LYS A 185 11.86 17.37 6.50
C LYS A 185 10.57 17.58 7.28
N ARG A 186 9.44 17.06 6.77
CA ARG A 186 8.14 17.22 7.43
C ARG A 186 7.98 16.30 8.63
N LEU A 187 8.38 15.03 8.54
CA LEU A 187 8.27 14.06 9.63
C LEU A 187 9.12 14.41 10.86
N ARG A 188 10.25 15.10 10.66
CA ARG A 188 11.05 15.65 11.78
C ARG A 188 10.25 16.58 12.69
N LYS A 189 9.25 17.30 12.17
CA LYS A 189 8.36 18.16 12.98
C LYS A 189 7.46 17.36 13.91
N PHE A 190 7.26 16.08 13.64
CA PHE A 190 6.54 15.11 14.47
C PHE A 190 7.47 14.26 15.33
N GLY A 191 8.76 14.60 15.41
CA GLY A 191 9.76 13.81 16.16
C GLY A 191 10.17 12.50 15.48
N ILE A 192 9.75 12.26 14.23
CA ILE A 192 10.04 11.03 13.50
C ILE A 192 11.32 11.23 12.69
N HIS A 193 12.41 10.57 13.13
CA HIS A 193 13.75 10.68 12.56
C HIS A 193 14.23 9.38 11.89
N LYS A 194 13.71 8.23 12.33
CA LYS A 194 14.08 6.88 11.90
C LYS A 194 12.92 5.90 12.15
N GLY A 195 13.05 4.67 11.66
CA GLY A 195 12.06 3.61 11.94
C GLY A 195 10.94 3.52 10.92
N LEU A 196 10.99 4.28 9.82
CA LEU A 196 10.04 4.17 8.72
C LEU A 196 10.67 3.40 7.54
N PRO A 197 10.29 2.15 7.29
CA PRO A 197 10.68 1.44 6.09
C PRO A 197 10.05 2.08 4.85
N VAL A 198 10.85 2.20 3.80
CA VAL A 198 10.40 2.77 2.51
C VAL A 198 10.93 1.95 1.33
N VAL A 199 10.17 1.99 0.24
CA VAL A 199 10.65 1.56 -1.09
C VAL A 199 11.04 2.80 -1.87
N PHE A 200 12.28 2.83 -2.36
CA PHE A 200 12.80 3.95 -3.15
C PHE A 200 13.78 3.43 -4.21
N SER A 201 14.10 4.27 -5.21
CA SER A 201 15.16 3.96 -6.18
C SER A 201 16.33 4.92 -5.97
N THR A 202 17.54 4.39 -6.09
CA THR A 202 18.80 5.15 -6.02
C THR A 202 19.15 5.86 -7.31
N GLU A 203 18.45 5.56 -8.41
CA GLU A 203 18.58 6.22 -9.70
C GLU A 203 18.33 7.73 -9.55
N LEU A 204 19.14 8.55 -10.21
CA LEU A 204 18.89 9.98 -10.32
C LEU A 204 17.66 10.23 -11.20
N PRO A 205 16.68 11.01 -10.73
CA PRO A 205 15.55 11.35 -11.58
C PRO A 205 15.99 12.09 -12.84
N ASP A 206 15.45 11.70 -13.99
CA ASP A 206 15.60 12.45 -15.23
C ASP A 206 14.81 13.77 -15.11
N SER A 207 15.52 14.90 -15.12
CA SER A 207 14.91 16.23 -15.01
C SER A 207 14.01 16.56 -16.20
N ASP A 208 14.32 16.06 -17.39
CA ASP A 208 13.56 16.33 -18.61
C ASP A 208 12.24 15.56 -18.65
N ALA A 209 12.15 14.50 -17.84
CA ALA A 209 10.93 13.73 -17.65
C ALA A 209 9.98 14.33 -16.61
N VAL A 210 10.27 15.49 -16.03
CA VAL A 210 9.41 16.15 -15.02
C VAL A 210 8.83 17.43 -15.61
N LYS A 211 7.48 17.55 -15.56
CA LYS A 211 6.75 18.75 -15.98
C LYS A 211 6.03 19.38 -14.80
N GLU A 212 6.11 20.69 -14.66
CA GLU A 212 5.27 21.44 -13.74
C GLU A 212 3.82 21.42 -14.23
N ILE A 213 2.87 21.29 -13.32
CA ILE A 213 1.44 21.30 -13.59
C ILE A 213 0.76 22.33 -12.69
N GLU A 214 -0.17 23.08 -13.29
CA GLU A 214 -1.04 24.01 -12.58
C GLU A 214 -2.43 23.38 -12.41
N GLY A 215 -3.07 23.60 -11.27
CA GLY A 215 -4.50 23.27 -11.06
C GLY A 215 -4.82 21.93 -10.40
N GLU A 216 -3.88 21.04 -10.13
CA GLU A 216 -4.14 19.83 -9.33
C GLU A 216 -3.97 20.08 -7.82
N GLN A 217 -4.95 19.64 -7.02
CA GLN A 217 -4.86 19.73 -5.56
C GLN A 217 -3.67 18.92 -5.04
N CYS A 218 -2.79 19.58 -4.29
CA CYS A 218 -1.64 18.97 -3.60
C CYS A 218 -0.52 18.42 -4.49
N LYS A 219 -0.56 18.63 -5.81
CA LYS A 219 0.47 18.17 -6.76
C LYS A 219 1.00 19.34 -7.58
N ARG A 220 2.32 19.55 -7.57
CA ARG A 220 2.99 20.65 -8.27
C ARG A 220 3.67 20.23 -9.57
N SER A 221 3.89 18.96 -9.77
CA SER A 221 4.55 18.43 -10.96
C SER A 221 4.09 17.03 -11.26
N THR A 222 4.11 16.65 -12.53
CA THR A 222 3.95 15.29 -13.00
C THR A 222 5.29 14.79 -13.54
N ALA A 223 5.60 13.51 -13.28
CA ALA A 223 6.80 12.88 -13.79
C ALA A 223 6.42 11.79 -14.80
N GLY A 224 7.17 11.73 -15.88
CA GLY A 224 7.11 10.62 -16.81
C GLY A 224 7.36 9.30 -16.07
N THR A 225 6.74 8.23 -16.51
CA THR A 225 6.97 6.90 -15.93
C THR A 225 6.67 5.83 -16.97
N VAL A 226 7.24 4.65 -16.73
CA VAL A 226 7.06 3.46 -17.54
C VAL A 226 6.35 2.39 -16.72
N SER A 227 5.65 1.48 -17.38
CA SER A 227 4.71 0.52 -16.78
C SER A 227 5.28 -0.26 -15.59
N TYR A 228 6.51 -0.77 -15.72
CA TYR A 228 7.12 -1.66 -14.73
C TYR A 228 7.64 -0.96 -13.48
N MET A 229 8.06 0.31 -13.57
CA MET A 229 8.68 0.97 -12.41
C MET A 229 7.72 1.09 -11.22
N PRO A 230 6.51 1.67 -11.34
CA PRO A 230 5.57 1.69 -10.22
C PRO A 230 5.13 0.29 -9.79
N ALA A 231 4.99 -0.65 -10.75
CA ALA A 231 4.62 -2.03 -10.47
C ALA A 231 5.64 -2.71 -9.55
N LEU A 232 6.95 -2.56 -9.84
CA LEU A 232 8.02 -3.10 -9.02
C LEU A 232 8.07 -2.47 -7.62
N PHE A 233 7.81 -1.17 -7.49
CA PHE A 233 7.63 -0.56 -6.17
C PHE A 233 6.50 -1.24 -5.40
N GLY A 234 5.36 -1.53 -6.06
CA GLY A 234 4.26 -2.30 -5.48
C GLY A 234 4.68 -3.72 -5.08
N CYS A 235 5.47 -4.41 -5.93
CA CYS A 235 6.03 -5.72 -5.61
C CYS A 235 6.92 -5.68 -4.35
N HIS A 236 7.78 -4.68 -4.24
CA HIS A 236 8.64 -4.52 -3.07
C HIS A 236 7.85 -4.22 -1.79
N LEU A 237 6.78 -3.39 -1.86
CA LEU A 237 5.89 -3.14 -0.73
C LEU A 237 5.20 -4.43 -0.27
N ALA A 238 4.61 -5.17 -1.22
CA ALA A 238 3.93 -6.42 -0.92
C ALA A 238 4.88 -7.45 -0.32
N ALA A 239 6.06 -7.64 -0.91
CA ALA A 239 7.07 -8.55 -0.41
C ALA A 239 7.49 -8.21 1.02
N TYR A 240 7.72 -6.92 1.30
CA TYR A 240 8.07 -6.47 2.65
C TYR A 240 6.95 -6.80 3.64
N VAL A 241 5.70 -6.46 3.32
CA VAL A 241 4.56 -6.73 4.22
C VAL A 241 4.38 -8.22 4.44
N ILE A 242 4.35 -9.06 3.40
CA ILE A 242 4.19 -10.51 3.51
C ILE A 242 5.26 -11.15 4.40
N GLN A 243 6.49 -10.60 4.39
CA GLN A 243 7.60 -11.11 5.20
C GLN A 243 7.56 -10.63 6.66
N HIS A 244 6.99 -9.46 6.95
CA HIS A 244 7.10 -8.82 8.27
C HIS A 244 5.77 -8.69 9.02
N ILE A 245 4.62 -8.87 8.36
CA ILE A 245 3.31 -8.77 9.01
C ILE A 245 3.14 -9.90 10.03
N GLN A 246 2.60 -9.55 11.18
CA GLN A 246 2.20 -10.50 12.22
C GLN A 246 0.75 -10.21 12.59
N HIS A 247 -0.02 -11.26 12.79
CA HIS A 247 -1.37 -11.11 13.31
C HIS A 247 -1.32 -10.79 14.80
N HIS A 248 -1.99 -9.72 15.17
CA HIS A 248 -2.18 -9.36 16.58
C HIS A 248 -3.62 -9.69 16.96
N PRO A 249 -3.88 -10.81 17.67
CA PRO A 249 -5.23 -11.16 18.08
C PRO A 249 -5.82 -10.02 18.93
N THR A 250 -7.07 -9.69 18.67
CA THR A 250 -7.84 -8.79 19.54
C THR A 250 -7.98 -9.47 20.90
N THR A 251 -7.31 -8.94 21.90
CA THR A 251 -7.69 -9.23 23.28
C THR A 251 -9.04 -8.56 23.48
N GLU A 252 -10.14 -9.35 23.43
CA GLU A 252 -11.40 -8.86 23.96
C GLU A 252 -11.16 -8.42 25.41
N PRO A 253 -11.66 -7.25 25.83
CA PRO A 253 -11.61 -6.91 27.26
C PRO A 253 -12.39 -8.01 27.97
N THR A 254 -11.70 -8.76 28.81
CA THR A 254 -12.33 -9.70 29.73
C THR A 254 -13.37 -8.91 30.52
N SER A 255 -14.64 -9.14 30.22
CA SER A 255 -15.73 -8.57 30.99
C SER A 255 -15.60 -9.08 32.44
N LEU A 256 -15.21 -8.19 33.32
CA LEU A 256 -15.29 -8.36 34.78
C LEU A 256 -16.74 -8.24 35.24
#